data_b5692b0b225ec7d827764573cc54220d
#
_entry.id   b5692b0b225ec7d827764573cc54220d
#
_cell.length_a   1.000
_cell.length_b   1.000
_cell.length_c   1.000
_cell.angle_alpha   90.00
_cell.angle_beta   90.00
_cell.angle_gamma   90.00
#
_symmetry.space_group_name_H-M   'P 1'
#
loop_
_entity.id
_entity.type
_entity.pdbx_description
1 polymer ?
#
loop_
_entity_poly.entity_id
_entity_poly.type
_entity_poly.pdbx_seq_one_letter_code
_entity_poly.pdbx_strand_id
1 'polypeptide(L)'
;MDDDRVWSFEKSLWTGDANHYRELVDDECLMVLPTPPFVLSGAQAIEAVAATPRWSGIEITKGQISRPQEGLIIIAYHAKASRDDESYEANCTSTYRRISHEVWQVVQHQQTPPLAIPAVND
;
A
#
# COMPACT_ATOMS: atom_id res chain seq x y z
N MET A 1 -15.24 -3.86 -6.28
CA MET A 1 -14.12 -4.30 -7.14
C MET A 1 -13.98 -5.81 -7.09
N ASP A 2 -13.74 -6.45 -8.21
CA ASP A 2 -13.34 -7.85 -8.20
C ASP A 2 -11.91 -8.01 -7.69
N ASP A 3 -11.50 -9.25 -7.45
CA ASP A 3 -10.19 -9.53 -6.85
C ASP A 3 -9.03 -9.03 -7.73
N ASP A 4 -9.10 -9.25 -9.05
CA ASP A 4 -8.03 -8.82 -9.96
C ASP A 4 -7.88 -7.30 -9.95
N ARG A 5 -8.98 -6.58 -9.92
CA ARG A 5 -8.95 -5.11 -9.85
C ARG A 5 -8.36 -4.62 -8.53
N VAL A 6 -8.68 -5.30 -7.41
CA VAL A 6 -8.12 -4.97 -6.09
C VAL A 6 -6.59 -5.08 -6.13
N TRP A 7 -6.06 -6.18 -6.64
CA TRP A 7 -4.60 -6.36 -6.68
C TRP A 7 -3.91 -5.43 -7.67
N SER A 8 -4.54 -5.13 -8.79
CA SER A 8 -4.01 -4.13 -9.75
C SER A 8 -3.97 -2.75 -9.13
N PHE A 9 -5.01 -2.38 -8.38
CA PHE A 9 -5.09 -1.11 -7.66
C PHE A 9 -3.95 -1.02 -6.63
N GLU A 10 -3.79 -2.06 -5.83
CA GLU A 10 -2.75 -2.08 -4.80
C GLU A 10 -1.34 -1.99 -5.39
N LYS A 11 -1.06 -2.74 -6.44
CA LYS A 11 0.23 -2.66 -7.14
C LYS A 11 0.52 -1.24 -7.62
N SER A 12 -0.50 -0.54 -8.12
CA SER A 12 -0.35 0.81 -8.63
C SER A 12 0.02 1.83 -7.54
N LEU A 13 -0.27 1.55 -6.28
CA LEU A 13 0.17 2.39 -5.16
C LEU A 13 1.69 2.31 -4.93
N TRP A 14 2.31 1.22 -5.34
CA TRP A 14 3.75 1.05 -5.20
C TRP A 14 4.53 1.72 -6.33
N THR A 15 3.98 1.75 -7.52
CA THR A 15 4.66 2.20 -8.74
C THR A 15 4.15 3.53 -9.28
N GLY A 16 2.96 3.96 -8.88
CA GLY A 16 2.31 5.16 -9.41
C GLY A 16 2.91 6.46 -8.88
N ASP A 17 2.74 7.52 -9.67
CA ASP A 17 3.24 8.86 -9.32
C ASP A 17 2.26 9.64 -8.42
N ALA A 18 2.59 10.90 -8.14
CA ALA A 18 1.78 11.76 -7.29
C ALA A 18 0.39 12.03 -7.88
N ASN A 19 0.27 12.13 -9.20
CA ASN A 19 -1.04 12.32 -9.83
C ASN A 19 -1.93 11.10 -9.63
N HIS A 20 -1.35 9.92 -9.74
CA HIS A 20 -2.06 8.67 -9.47
C HIS A 20 -2.54 8.61 -8.01
N TYR A 21 -1.67 9.00 -7.08
CA TYR A 21 -2.02 9.05 -5.66
C TYR A 21 -3.17 10.03 -5.38
N ARG A 22 -3.19 11.19 -6.04
CA ARG A 22 -4.29 12.15 -5.85
C ARG A 22 -5.65 11.58 -6.22
N GLU A 23 -5.69 10.69 -7.19
CA GLU A 23 -6.93 10.03 -7.60
C GLU A 23 -7.34 8.91 -6.65
N LEU A 24 -6.37 8.13 -6.15
CA LEU A 24 -6.64 6.89 -5.43
C LEU A 24 -6.64 7.04 -3.91
N VAL A 25 -6.02 8.07 -3.38
CA VAL A 25 -5.89 8.24 -1.93
C VAL A 25 -7.02 9.13 -1.41
N ASP A 26 -7.77 8.59 -0.45
CA ASP A 26 -8.87 9.30 0.19
C ASP A 26 -8.35 10.46 1.05
N ASP A 27 -9.13 11.55 1.16
CA ASP A 27 -8.78 12.69 1.99
C ASP A 27 -8.58 12.32 3.47
N GLU A 28 -9.26 11.28 3.92
CA GLU A 28 -9.17 10.79 5.30
C GLU A 28 -8.14 9.66 5.45
N CYS A 29 -7.34 9.38 4.43
CA CYS A 29 -6.39 8.28 4.45
C CYS A 29 -5.31 8.48 5.51
N LEU A 30 -4.96 7.39 6.18
CA LEU A 30 -3.80 7.33 7.05
C LEU A 30 -2.88 6.20 6.57
N MET A 31 -1.59 6.46 6.56
CA MET A 31 -0.57 5.47 6.22
C MET A 31 0.45 5.36 7.32
N VAL A 32 0.96 4.15 7.55
CA VAL A 32 2.07 3.88 8.45
C VAL A 32 3.18 3.23 7.64
N LEU A 33 4.32 3.90 7.58
CA LEU A 33 5.47 3.48 6.78
C LEU A 33 6.71 3.34 7.68
N PRO A 34 7.72 2.57 7.23
CA PRO A 34 8.90 2.28 8.06
C PRO A 34 9.94 3.41 8.12
N THR A 35 9.67 4.55 7.49
CA THR A 35 10.58 5.70 7.46
C THR A 35 9.91 6.92 8.10
N PRO A 36 10.71 7.82 8.74
CA PRO A 36 10.14 9.05 9.33
C PRO A 36 9.35 9.86 8.30
N PRO A 37 8.23 10.46 8.69
CA PRO A 37 7.69 10.57 10.06
C PRO A 37 6.81 9.39 10.51
N PHE A 38 6.85 8.26 9.83
CA PHE A 38 6.16 7.00 10.08
C PHE A 38 4.65 7.05 9.87
N VAL A 39 3.96 8.03 10.42
CA VAL A 39 2.51 8.18 10.27
C VAL A 39 2.24 9.38 9.37
N LEU A 40 1.54 9.14 8.26
CA LEU A 40 1.25 10.16 7.25
C LEU A 40 -0.24 10.24 6.98
N SER A 41 -0.73 11.49 6.79
CA SER A 41 -2.02 11.72 6.19
C SER A 41 -1.96 11.45 4.69
N GLY A 42 -3.13 11.40 4.04
CA GLY A 42 -3.18 11.27 2.57
C GLY A 42 -2.41 12.38 1.85
N ALA A 43 -2.55 13.63 2.30
CA ALA A 43 -1.83 14.75 1.71
C ALA A 43 -0.31 14.61 1.86
N GLN A 44 0.16 14.18 3.04
CA GLN A 44 1.59 13.94 3.28
C GLN A 44 2.12 12.79 2.43
N ALA A 45 1.31 11.74 2.23
CA ALA A 45 1.68 10.62 1.37
C ALA A 45 1.86 11.06 -0.09
N ILE A 46 0.98 11.92 -0.59
CA ILE A 46 1.08 12.48 -1.94
C ILE A 46 2.38 13.29 -2.08
N GLU A 47 2.69 14.13 -1.11
CA GLU A 47 3.94 14.92 -1.11
C GLU A 47 5.17 14.01 -1.09
N ALA A 48 5.15 12.96 -0.27
CA ALA A 48 6.26 12.01 -0.18
C ALA A 48 6.50 11.29 -1.50
N VAL A 49 5.43 10.89 -2.17
CA VAL A 49 5.49 10.23 -3.49
C VAL A 49 6.06 11.18 -4.54
N ALA A 50 5.67 12.45 -4.52
CA ALA A 50 6.17 13.45 -5.45
C ALA A 50 7.68 13.69 -5.30
N ALA A 51 8.22 13.49 -4.09
CA ALA A 51 9.62 13.78 -3.76
C ALA A 51 10.53 12.53 -3.82
N THR A 52 9.97 11.35 -4.04
CA THR A 52 10.70 10.08 -3.91
C THR A 52 10.62 9.27 -5.20
N PRO A 53 11.72 8.67 -5.66
CA PRO A 53 11.66 7.73 -6.79
C PRO A 53 10.71 6.58 -6.47
N ARG A 54 9.88 6.21 -7.46
CA ARG A 54 8.93 5.13 -7.28
C ARG A 54 9.58 3.78 -7.54
N TRP A 55 8.97 2.74 -6.99
CA TRP A 55 9.39 1.38 -7.27
C TRP A 55 9.10 1.05 -8.74
N SER A 56 10.02 0.34 -9.39
CA SER A 56 9.85 -0.07 -10.79
C SER A 56 9.16 -1.41 -10.90
N GLY A 57 9.23 -2.24 -9.87
CA GLY A 57 8.59 -3.54 -9.83
C GLY A 57 8.01 -3.84 -8.46
N ILE A 58 6.94 -4.60 -8.45
CA ILE A 58 6.29 -5.08 -7.22
C ILE A 58 5.75 -6.49 -7.43
N GLU A 59 6.09 -7.38 -6.52
CA GLU A 59 5.57 -8.74 -6.47
C GLU A 59 4.74 -8.87 -5.19
N ILE A 60 3.48 -9.25 -5.34
CA ILE A 60 2.57 -9.48 -4.23
C ILE A 60 2.31 -10.98 -4.09
N THR A 61 2.53 -11.50 -2.89
CA THR A 61 2.30 -12.90 -2.55
C THR A 61 1.49 -13.01 -1.26
N LYS A 62 0.93 -14.19 -1.01
CA LYS A 62 0.17 -14.49 0.21
C LYS A 62 -1.01 -13.54 0.42
N GLY A 63 -1.62 -13.10 -0.68
CA GLY A 63 -2.71 -12.14 -0.64
C GLY A 63 -3.98 -12.70 -0.04
N GLN A 64 -4.64 -11.91 0.80
CA GLN A 64 -5.95 -12.20 1.35
C GLN A 64 -6.84 -10.97 1.21
N ILE A 65 -8.10 -11.22 0.90
CA ILE A 65 -9.11 -10.17 0.74
C ILE A 65 -10.25 -10.44 1.71
N SER A 66 -10.64 -9.42 2.45
CA SER A 66 -11.81 -9.45 3.33
C SER A 66 -12.80 -8.38 2.90
N ARG A 67 -14.07 -8.73 2.83
CA ARG A 67 -15.16 -7.82 2.49
C ARG A 67 -16.15 -7.79 3.66
N PRO A 68 -15.82 -7.07 4.75
CA PRO A 68 -16.62 -7.11 5.98
C PRO A 68 -18.01 -6.49 5.84
N GLN A 69 -18.15 -5.58 4.88
CA GLN A 69 -19.44 -4.97 4.56
C GLN A 69 -19.39 -4.41 3.14
N GLU A 70 -20.54 -4.10 2.57
CA GLU A 70 -20.59 -3.48 1.26
C GLU A 70 -19.86 -2.14 1.28
N GLY A 71 -19.06 -1.89 0.25
CA GLY A 71 -18.31 -0.65 0.14
C GLY A 71 -17.02 -0.60 0.96
N LEU A 72 -16.62 -1.72 1.58
CA LEU A 72 -15.39 -1.81 2.38
C LEU A 72 -14.61 -3.06 2.02
N ILE A 73 -13.33 -2.89 1.67
CA ILE A 73 -12.42 -3.99 1.35
C ILE A 73 -11.17 -3.83 2.18
N ILE A 74 -10.74 -4.91 2.84
CA ILE A 74 -9.47 -4.96 3.56
C ILE A 74 -8.62 -6.05 2.91
N ILE A 75 -7.37 -5.72 2.62
CA ILE A 75 -6.42 -6.69 2.08
C ILE A 75 -5.18 -6.79 2.95
N ALA A 76 -4.58 -7.96 2.94
CA ALA A 76 -3.31 -8.24 3.59
C ALA A 76 -2.45 -9.06 2.62
N TYR A 77 -1.16 -8.78 2.57
CA TYR A 77 -0.27 -9.43 1.62
C TYR A 77 1.19 -9.27 2.00
N HIS A 78 2.05 -10.01 1.33
CA HIS A 78 3.49 -9.85 1.38
C HIS A 78 3.96 -9.18 0.09
N ALA A 79 4.78 -8.14 0.21
CA ALA A 79 5.29 -7.38 -0.92
C ALA A 79 6.80 -7.49 -1.04
N LYS A 80 7.27 -7.63 -2.28
CA LYS A 80 8.68 -7.47 -2.64
C LYS A 80 8.74 -6.43 -3.74
N ALA A 81 9.36 -5.30 -3.44
CA ALA A 81 9.50 -4.18 -4.37
C ALA A 81 10.95 -4.03 -4.80
N SER A 82 11.16 -3.57 -6.03
CA SER A 82 12.49 -3.38 -6.58
C SER A 82 12.56 -2.11 -7.43
N ARG A 83 13.72 -1.48 -7.43
CA ARG A 83 14.10 -0.40 -8.35
C ARG A 83 15.62 -0.35 -8.39
N ASP A 84 16.20 -0.27 -9.59
CA ASP A 84 17.65 -0.30 -9.78
C ASP A 84 18.29 -1.43 -8.96
N ASP A 85 19.21 -1.10 -8.05
CA ASP A 85 19.88 -2.08 -7.19
C ASP A 85 19.20 -2.23 -5.82
N GLU A 86 18.08 -1.53 -5.60
CA GLU A 86 17.38 -1.57 -4.32
C GLU A 86 16.29 -2.63 -4.31
N SER A 87 16.13 -3.28 -3.18
CA SER A 87 15.00 -4.16 -2.93
C SER A 87 14.42 -3.87 -1.54
N TYR A 88 13.11 -4.06 -1.42
CA TYR A 88 12.39 -3.80 -0.17
C TYR A 88 11.31 -4.86 0.00
N GLU A 89 11.13 -5.31 1.22
CA GLU A 89 10.17 -6.36 1.55
C GLU A 89 9.36 -5.95 2.77
N ALA A 90 8.06 -6.20 2.74
CA ALA A 90 7.17 -5.85 3.85
C ALA A 90 5.92 -6.71 3.84
N ASN A 91 5.36 -6.91 5.03
CA ASN A 91 3.99 -7.40 5.19
C ASN A 91 3.07 -6.19 5.27
N CYS A 92 2.01 -6.18 4.51
CA CYS A 92 1.20 -4.98 4.29
C CYS A 92 -0.27 -5.22 4.50
N THR A 93 -0.97 -4.16 4.85
CA THR A 93 -2.42 -4.09 4.80
C THR A 93 -2.85 -2.82 4.08
N SER A 94 -4.01 -2.88 3.45
CA SER A 94 -4.69 -1.70 2.92
C SER A 94 -6.19 -1.86 3.11
N THR A 95 -6.86 -0.74 3.28
CA THR A 95 -8.31 -0.67 3.36
C THR A 95 -8.83 0.28 2.31
N TYR A 96 -9.82 -0.16 1.54
CA TYR A 96 -10.48 0.64 0.51
C TYR A 96 -11.92 0.88 0.88
N ARG A 97 -12.43 2.07 0.54
CA ARG A 97 -13.86 2.34 0.61
C ARG A 97 -14.39 2.81 -0.74
N ARG A 98 -15.63 2.46 -1.02
CA ARG A 98 -16.33 2.95 -2.21
C ARG A 98 -16.83 4.36 -1.95
N ILE A 99 -16.45 5.30 -2.81
CA ILE A 99 -16.89 6.69 -2.73
C ILE A 99 -18.20 6.88 -3.49
N SER A 100 -18.27 6.27 -4.68
CA SER A 100 -19.45 6.29 -5.53
C SER A 100 -19.40 5.07 -6.44
N HIS A 101 -20.33 4.95 -7.39
CA HIS A 101 -20.36 3.83 -8.33
C HIS A 101 -18.99 3.66 -9.02
N GLU A 102 -18.40 2.48 -8.88
CA GLU A 102 -17.10 2.11 -9.48
C GLU A 102 -15.91 3.00 -9.06
N VAL A 103 -16.10 3.89 -8.09
CA VAL A 103 -15.01 4.74 -7.58
C VAL A 103 -14.62 4.30 -6.18
N TRP A 104 -13.39 3.83 -6.04
CA TRP A 104 -12.83 3.34 -4.79
C TRP A 104 -11.57 4.13 -4.44
N GLN A 105 -11.35 4.36 -3.16
CA GLN A 105 -10.15 5.02 -2.68
C GLN A 105 -9.57 4.28 -1.47
N VAL A 106 -8.25 4.33 -1.34
CA VAL A 106 -7.57 3.76 -0.18
C VAL A 106 -7.70 4.71 1.00
N VAL A 107 -8.12 4.18 2.15
CA VAL A 107 -8.29 4.95 3.39
C VAL A 107 -7.27 4.56 4.46
N GLN A 108 -6.54 3.47 4.26
CA GLN A 108 -5.50 3.02 5.18
C GLN A 108 -4.49 2.17 4.42
N HIS A 109 -3.22 2.35 4.72
CA HIS A 109 -2.15 1.50 4.21
C HIS A 109 -1.06 1.41 5.25
N GLN A 110 -0.53 0.21 5.46
CA GLN A 110 0.56 -0.02 6.39
C GLN A 110 1.57 -0.98 5.80
N GLN A 111 2.83 -0.67 6.01
CA GLN A 111 3.96 -1.51 5.64
C GLN A 111 4.75 -1.86 6.89
N THR A 112 4.97 -3.15 7.10
CA THR A 112 5.76 -3.66 8.22
C THR A 112 6.89 -4.50 7.66
N PRO A 113 8.13 -4.00 7.64
CA PRO A 113 9.28 -4.82 7.22
C PRO A 113 9.41 -6.04 8.12
N PRO A 114 9.91 -7.16 7.59
CA PRO A 114 10.15 -8.33 8.42
C PRO A 114 11.09 -7.98 9.56
N LEU A 115 10.74 -8.42 10.76
CA LEU A 115 11.60 -8.24 11.91
C LEU A 115 12.88 -9.06 11.73
N ALA A 116 14.03 -8.40 11.88
CA ALA A 116 15.30 -9.12 11.92
C ALA A 116 15.38 -9.88 13.23
N ILE A 117 15.12 -11.19 13.19
CA ILE A 117 15.21 -12.03 14.37
C ILE A 117 16.65 -12.52 14.46
N PRO A 118 17.38 -12.23 15.54
CA PRO A 118 18.72 -12.76 15.72
C PRO A 118 18.66 -14.28 15.68
N ALA A 119 19.70 -14.90 15.10
CA ALA A 119 19.80 -16.34 15.11
C ALA A 119 19.72 -16.84 16.56
N VAL A 120 18.74 -17.68 16.82
CA VAL A 120 18.61 -18.27 18.14
C VAL A 120 19.63 -19.39 18.22
N ASN A 121 20.61 -19.22 19.09
CA ASN A 121 21.58 -20.26 19.36
C ASN A 121 20.98 -21.16 20.45
N ASP A 122 20.27 -22.13 20.01
CA ASP A 122 19.69 -23.12 20.91
C ASP A 122 20.67 -24.24 21.17
#